data_f8799bec887553437f1259f41fe6c97f
#
_entry.id   f8799bec887553437f1259f41fe6c97f
#
_cell.length_a   1.000
_cell.length_b   1.000
_cell.length_c   1.000
_cell.angle_alpha   90.00
_cell.angle_beta   90.00
_cell.angle_gamma   90.00
#
_symmetry.space_group_name_H-M   'P 1'
#
loop_
_entity.id
_entity.type
_entity.pdbx_description
1 polymer ?
#
loop_
_entity_poly.entity_id
_entity_poly.type
_entity_poly.pdbx_seq_one_letter_code
_entity_poly.pdbx_strand_id
1 'polypeptide(L)'
;GGMMSGEAAEPLRTKFLSSRNTLVAYLSVLLMLYTFGALITINRSYGHKIDLLEKDLQKISTEKQIAFKSANAAAQEVDSLIARVERESVAAVRKRRVPIDQAPKAPPPEGDEMLRNSLEMENQRLKKELEQRIQMENERQANERVAPPPPPAAAPAKRQPDRRDPPPANKPVPQDIKAKTANIKPGEADAPKRDAVREAFKHSWRGYEMFAWGQDELRPASRSGNNWLGQGGTIIDALDTMLIMGLTDEYEKAKGWVRDSLRFDQNMDVSFFETTIRVLGGLLSAYELSGDSVMLDKAIELGDKLMAAFNSATGLPWSQINLANRMASSPGWTGGSTVLAEIGTVQLEFNALSRHTKDPRYTDAVMKVFRHLKSLPKSNGLYPLYIDPSSGQFTSNQISFGAMGDSFYEYLLKVWIHRGRKDDWIKEMFDETVEGALSQLIQISSPSRLLYIAEMQDGMLIHKMDHLACFVGGMFAMASTYSTQGATLMKVAAGITETCYNMYSRMPSGLAPEFVTFDGGMDLQAGALYNIQRPEALEAIFYMWRYTHDQKCQPPVASARLDVAMWREM
;
A
#
# COMPACT_ATOMS: atom_id res chain seq x y z
N GLY A 1 -15.54 -101.86 -46.87
CA GLY A 1 -14.65 -102.02 -45.78
C GLY A 1 -13.72 -100.80 -45.69
N GLY A 2 -13.32 -100.37 -44.58
CA GLY A 2 -12.15 -99.56 -44.37
C GLY A 2 -12.42 -98.18 -43.87
N MET A 3 -12.44 -98.00 -42.57
CA MET A 3 -12.26 -96.81 -41.77
C MET A 3 -10.98 -96.09 -42.21
N MET A 4 -11.03 -94.75 -42.24
CA MET A 4 -9.89 -93.93 -41.90
C MET A 4 -10.37 -92.70 -41.11
N SER A 5 -9.86 -92.63 -39.93
CA SER A 5 -10.05 -91.72 -38.84
C SER A 5 -9.62 -90.28 -39.17
N GLY A 6 -10.41 -89.34 -38.68
CA GLY A 6 -10.02 -87.94 -38.67
C GLY A 6 -9.04 -87.64 -37.55
N GLU A 7 -7.84 -87.25 -37.92
CA GLU A 7 -6.86 -86.50 -37.07
C GLU A 7 -6.16 -85.52 -37.95
N ALA A 8 -6.28 -84.28 -37.59
CA ALA A 8 -5.26 -83.19 -37.80
C ALA A 8 -5.84 -81.76 -38.05
N ALA A 9 -6.62 -81.26 -37.07
CA ALA A 9 -6.99 -79.83 -37.12
C ALA A 9 -6.61 -79.01 -35.82
N GLU A 10 -6.01 -79.64 -34.81
CA GLU A 10 -5.71 -78.99 -33.54
C GLU A 10 -4.31 -78.35 -33.35
N PRO A 11 -3.26 -78.74 -34.03
CA PRO A 11 -1.94 -78.15 -33.71
C PRO A 11 -1.67 -76.73 -34.31
N LEU A 12 -2.45 -76.29 -35.29
CA LEU A 12 -2.21 -74.93 -35.91
C LEU A 12 -2.87 -73.83 -35.13
N ARG A 13 -3.96 -74.04 -34.44
CA ARG A 13 -4.69 -73.05 -33.66
C ARG A 13 -3.98 -72.74 -32.35
N THR A 14 -3.44 -73.71 -31.68
CA THR A 14 -2.64 -73.55 -30.45
C THR A 14 -1.28 -72.91 -30.70
N LYS A 15 -0.61 -73.20 -31.82
CA LYS A 15 0.64 -72.54 -32.21
C LYS A 15 0.41 -71.06 -32.59
N PHE A 16 -0.73 -70.72 -33.21
CA PHE A 16 -1.04 -69.34 -33.60
C PHE A 16 -1.42 -68.50 -32.40
N LEU A 17 -2.12 -69.00 -31.40
CA LEU A 17 -2.48 -68.39 -30.14
C LEU A 17 -1.24 -68.19 -29.24
N SER A 18 -0.33 -69.18 -29.19
CA SER A 18 0.94 -69.11 -28.49
C SER A 18 1.86 -68.02 -29.11
N SER A 19 1.94 -67.98 -30.45
CA SER A 19 2.69 -66.97 -31.19
C SER A 19 2.16 -65.54 -30.99
N ARG A 20 0.82 -65.37 -30.93
CA ARG A 20 0.17 -64.09 -30.70
C ARG A 20 0.35 -63.58 -29.26
N ASN A 21 0.26 -64.44 -28.26
CA ASN A 21 0.54 -64.11 -26.87
C ASN A 21 2.01 -63.82 -26.64
N THR A 22 2.91 -64.53 -27.30
CA THR A 22 4.36 -64.27 -27.26
C THR A 22 4.69 -62.90 -27.91
N LEU A 23 4.03 -62.58 -29.03
CA LEU A 23 4.21 -61.28 -29.71
C LEU A 23 3.67 -60.14 -28.88
N VAL A 24 2.50 -60.28 -28.23
CA VAL A 24 1.91 -59.30 -27.32
C VAL A 24 2.81 -59.09 -26.09
N ALA A 25 3.33 -60.18 -25.52
CA ALA A 25 4.27 -60.08 -24.40
C ALA A 25 5.57 -59.35 -24.80
N TYR A 26 6.09 -59.66 -25.99
CA TYR A 26 7.30 -59.00 -26.51
C TYR A 26 7.10 -57.51 -26.78
N LEU A 27 5.97 -57.11 -27.37
CA LEU A 27 5.59 -55.73 -27.59
C LEU A 27 5.36 -54.97 -26.28
N SER A 28 4.79 -55.65 -25.27
CA SER A 28 4.58 -55.04 -23.93
C SER A 28 5.91 -54.79 -23.23
N VAL A 29 6.86 -55.71 -23.32
CA VAL A 29 8.23 -55.51 -22.78
C VAL A 29 8.99 -54.40 -23.52
N LEU A 30 8.87 -54.34 -24.84
CA LEU A 30 9.46 -53.26 -25.63
C LEU A 30 8.87 -51.88 -25.27
N LEU A 31 7.55 -51.81 -25.07
CA LEU A 31 6.87 -50.59 -24.64
C LEU A 31 7.31 -50.16 -23.22
N MET A 32 7.44 -51.12 -22.29
CA MET A 32 8.00 -50.84 -20.96
C MET A 32 9.45 -50.33 -21.00
N LEU A 33 10.31 -50.95 -21.83
CA LEU A 33 11.70 -50.53 -21.99
C LEU A 33 11.79 -49.13 -22.63
N TYR A 34 10.93 -48.84 -23.60
CA TYR A 34 10.85 -47.50 -24.21
C TYR A 34 10.37 -46.44 -23.22
N THR A 35 9.30 -46.72 -22.44
CA THR A 35 8.81 -45.80 -21.42
C THR A 35 9.81 -45.59 -20.29
N PHE A 36 10.53 -46.64 -19.88
CA PHE A 36 11.60 -46.55 -18.87
C PHE A 36 12.80 -45.75 -19.38
N GLY A 37 13.20 -45.97 -20.63
CA GLY A 37 14.24 -45.18 -21.29
C GLY A 37 13.87 -43.71 -21.43
N ALA A 38 12.64 -43.40 -21.79
CA ALA A 38 12.12 -42.03 -21.86
C ALA A 38 12.11 -41.38 -20.48
N LEU A 39 11.65 -42.08 -19.41
CA LEU A 39 11.70 -41.61 -18.04
C LEU A 39 13.13 -41.30 -17.54
N ILE A 40 14.11 -42.17 -17.87
CA ILE A 40 15.52 -41.93 -17.52
C ILE A 40 16.08 -40.71 -18.26
N THR A 41 15.70 -40.52 -19.52
CA THR A 41 16.14 -39.36 -20.30
C THR A 41 15.55 -38.06 -19.78
N ILE A 42 14.26 -38.09 -19.42
CA ILE A 42 13.57 -36.94 -18.78
C ILE A 42 14.23 -36.63 -17.44
N ASN A 43 14.45 -37.62 -16.58
CA ASN A 43 15.07 -37.42 -15.27
C ASN A 43 16.50 -36.87 -15.37
N ARG A 44 17.31 -37.32 -16.33
CA ARG A 44 18.67 -36.75 -16.61
C ARG A 44 18.58 -35.30 -17.10
N SER A 45 17.59 -34.97 -17.94
CA SER A 45 17.41 -33.61 -18.44
C SER A 45 16.98 -32.64 -17.34
N TYR A 46 16.10 -33.09 -16.43
CA TYR A 46 15.69 -32.30 -15.26
C TYR A 46 16.81 -32.19 -14.23
N GLY A 47 17.56 -33.24 -13.96
CA GLY A 47 18.73 -33.19 -13.08
C GLY A 47 19.75 -32.16 -13.53
N HIS A 48 20.08 -32.13 -14.81
CA HIS A 48 21.01 -31.14 -15.34
C HIS A 48 20.48 -29.68 -15.28
N LYS A 49 19.17 -29.48 -15.44
CA LYS A 49 18.53 -28.17 -15.23
C LYS A 49 18.55 -27.74 -13.77
N ILE A 50 18.33 -28.66 -12.84
CA ILE A 50 18.39 -28.39 -11.39
C ILE A 50 19.81 -28.00 -11.00
N ASP A 51 20.84 -28.73 -11.45
CA ASP A 51 22.26 -28.40 -11.18
C ASP A 51 22.68 -27.03 -11.75
N LEU A 52 22.12 -26.64 -12.91
CA LEU A 52 22.38 -25.31 -13.49
C LEU A 52 21.70 -24.20 -12.65
N LEU A 53 20.43 -24.41 -12.25
CA LEU A 53 19.69 -23.46 -11.41
C LEU A 53 20.31 -23.32 -10.01
N GLU A 54 20.83 -24.39 -9.43
CA GLU A 54 21.55 -24.32 -8.15
C GLU A 54 22.86 -23.52 -8.26
N LYS A 55 23.60 -23.69 -9.36
CA LYS A 55 24.80 -22.88 -9.63
C LYS A 55 24.49 -21.40 -9.84
N ASP A 56 23.40 -21.09 -10.56
CA ASP A 56 22.97 -19.71 -10.76
C ASP A 56 22.47 -19.09 -9.44
N LEU A 57 21.75 -19.84 -8.61
CA LEU A 57 21.34 -19.41 -7.28
C LEU A 57 22.54 -19.16 -6.35
N GLN A 58 23.55 -20.04 -6.37
CA GLN A 58 24.78 -19.82 -5.61
C GLN A 58 25.54 -18.57 -6.08
N LYS A 59 25.59 -18.32 -7.39
CA LYS A 59 26.22 -17.13 -7.96
C LYS A 59 25.49 -15.85 -7.51
N ILE A 60 24.15 -15.82 -7.63
CA ILE A 60 23.31 -14.70 -7.18
C ILE A 60 23.46 -14.46 -5.67
N SER A 61 23.50 -15.53 -4.87
CA SER A 61 23.71 -15.44 -3.42
C SER A 61 25.07 -14.83 -3.08
N THR A 62 26.12 -15.23 -3.81
CA THR A 62 27.48 -14.70 -3.62
C THR A 62 27.56 -13.22 -4.03
N GLU A 63 26.93 -12.85 -5.15
CA GLU A 63 26.87 -11.46 -5.62
C GLU A 63 26.08 -10.56 -4.64
N LYS A 64 24.97 -11.06 -4.09
CA LYS A 64 24.22 -10.36 -3.02
C LYS A 64 25.05 -10.17 -1.75
N GLN A 65 25.82 -11.18 -1.32
CA GLN A 65 26.72 -11.05 -0.16
C GLN A 65 27.84 -10.03 -0.38
N ILE A 66 28.38 -9.95 -1.59
CA ILE A 66 29.39 -8.95 -1.95
C ILE A 66 28.79 -7.55 -1.95
N ALA A 67 27.60 -7.38 -2.55
CA ALA A 67 26.89 -6.11 -2.57
C ALA A 67 26.50 -5.65 -1.15
N PHE A 68 26.05 -6.56 -0.29
CA PHE A 68 25.74 -6.26 1.11
C PHE A 68 26.97 -5.85 1.92
N LYS A 69 28.11 -6.52 1.72
CA LYS A 69 29.37 -6.14 2.37
C LYS A 69 29.88 -4.77 1.90
N SER A 70 29.73 -4.48 0.61
CA SER A 70 30.09 -3.17 0.05
C SER A 70 29.20 -2.05 0.57
N ALA A 71 27.87 -2.28 0.68
CA ALA A 71 26.93 -1.33 1.24
C ALA A 71 27.20 -1.06 2.75
N ASN A 72 27.51 -2.10 3.53
CA ASN A 72 27.87 -1.93 4.94
C ASN A 72 29.21 -1.20 5.11
N ALA A 73 30.19 -1.42 4.24
CA ALA A 73 31.44 -0.67 4.27
C ALA A 73 31.22 0.82 3.97
N ALA A 74 30.38 1.13 2.98
CA ALA A 74 30.01 2.51 2.66
C ALA A 74 29.22 3.18 3.81
N ALA A 75 28.32 2.46 4.46
CA ALA A 75 27.59 2.97 5.64
C ALA A 75 28.55 3.29 6.80
N GLN A 76 29.52 2.41 7.09
CA GLN A 76 30.54 2.66 8.13
C GLN A 76 31.44 3.87 7.80
N GLU A 77 31.71 4.09 6.52
CA GLU A 77 32.49 5.25 6.08
C GLU A 77 31.70 6.56 6.27
N VAL A 78 30.39 6.54 5.98
CA VAL A 78 29.48 7.66 6.25
C VAL A 78 29.39 7.94 7.74
N ASP A 79 29.21 6.93 8.59
CA ASP A 79 29.18 7.08 10.06
C ASP A 79 30.49 7.66 10.61
N SER A 80 31.63 7.24 10.06
CA SER A 80 32.94 7.78 10.42
C SER A 80 33.11 9.26 10.03
N LEU A 81 32.58 9.65 8.88
CA LEU A 81 32.54 11.03 8.39
C LEU A 81 31.64 11.91 9.28
N ILE A 82 30.45 11.43 9.61
CA ILE A 82 29.51 12.12 10.51
C ILE A 82 30.19 12.35 11.87
N ALA A 83 30.78 11.32 12.46
CA ALA A 83 31.48 11.42 13.75
C ALA A 83 32.72 12.34 13.70
N ARG A 84 33.33 12.52 12.53
CA ARG A 84 34.42 13.47 12.31
C ARG A 84 33.92 14.91 12.23
N VAL A 85 32.84 15.13 11.47
CA VAL A 85 32.19 16.46 11.35
C VAL A 85 31.65 16.93 12.71
N GLU A 86 31.04 16.04 13.49
CA GLU A 86 30.57 16.35 14.84
C GLU A 86 31.72 16.74 15.78
N ARG A 87 32.84 16.01 15.76
CA ARG A 87 34.03 16.35 16.57
C ARG A 87 34.65 17.69 16.19
N GLU A 88 34.72 17.99 14.88
CA GLU A 88 35.27 19.26 14.39
C GLU A 88 34.33 20.42 14.73
N SER A 89 33.00 20.22 14.64
CA SER A 89 32.00 21.22 15.03
C SER A 89 32.06 21.53 16.55
N VAL A 90 32.14 20.51 17.38
CA VAL A 90 32.27 20.65 18.85
C VAL A 90 33.60 21.34 19.22
N ALA A 91 34.70 21.02 18.53
CA ALA A 91 35.99 21.65 18.72
C ALA A 91 35.98 23.14 18.30
N ALA A 92 35.28 23.49 17.21
CA ALA A 92 35.09 24.85 16.76
C ALA A 92 34.27 25.68 17.76
N VAL A 93 33.18 25.10 18.31
CA VAL A 93 32.36 25.72 19.35
C VAL A 93 33.12 25.90 20.67
N ARG A 94 33.96 24.93 21.08
CA ARG A 94 34.81 25.07 22.28
C ARG A 94 35.91 26.14 22.13
N LYS A 95 36.48 26.36 20.96
CA LYS A 95 37.46 27.42 20.72
C LYS A 95 36.87 28.84 20.75
N ARG A 96 35.53 29.00 20.62
CA ARG A 96 34.81 30.27 20.62
C ARG A 96 34.20 30.68 21.98
N ARG A 97 34.42 29.93 23.06
CA ARG A 97 34.00 30.39 24.42
C ARG A 97 35.00 31.42 24.97
N VAL A 98 34.76 32.69 24.65
CA VAL A 98 35.30 33.85 25.37
C VAL A 98 34.31 34.23 26.48
N PRO A 99 34.76 34.65 27.68
CA PRO A 99 33.88 35.00 28.80
C PRO A 99 32.97 36.21 28.48
N ILE A 100 31.73 36.12 28.98
CA ILE A 100 30.59 37.01 28.65
C ILE A 100 30.67 38.32 29.48
N ASP A 101 31.79 38.97 29.56
CA ASP A 101 31.84 40.28 30.23
C ASP A 101 32.80 41.22 29.48
N GLN A 102 32.36 41.78 28.41
CA GLN A 102 32.85 42.98 27.72
C GLN A 102 32.70 42.81 26.18
N ALA A 103 31.56 43.14 25.63
CA ALA A 103 31.39 43.22 24.19
C ALA A 103 30.99 44.62 23.73
N PRO A 104 31.80 45.29 22.90
CA PRO A 104 31.35 46.42 22.08
C PRO A 104 30.65 45.88 20.83
N LYS A 105 29.57 46.54 20.42
CA LYS A 105 28.84 46.27 19.17
C LYS A 105 29.75 46.57 17.96
N ALA A 106 30.12 45.56 17.21
CA ALA A 106 30.76 45.66 15.90
C ALA A 106 30.05 44.78 14.87
N PRO A 107 30.05 45.14 13.56
CA PRO A 107 29.32 44.44 12.50
C PRO A 107 29.88 43.04 12.23
N PRO A 108 29.09 42.11 11.58
CA PRO A 108 29.50 40.74 11.38
C PRO A 108 30.74 40.63 10.48
N PRO A 109 31.68 39.74 10.77
CA PRO A 109 32.90 39.59 9.98
C PRO A 109 32.64 38.85 8.66
N GLU A 110 33.27 39.37 7.59
CA GLU A 110 33.27 38.84 6.20
C GLU A 110 33.71 37.36 6.06
N GLY A 111 34.19 36.75 7.13
CA GLY A 111 34.61 35.33 7.13
C GLY A 111 33.47 34.30 7.10
N ASP A 112 32.26 34.64 7.53
CA ASP A 112 31.11 33.70 7.57
C ASP A 112 30.49 33.53 6.18
N GLU A 113 30.61 34.50 5.30
CA GLU A 113 30.11 34.45 3.92
C GLU A 113 31.01 33.56 3.02
N MET A 114 32.33 33.65 3.21
CA MET A 114 33.28 32.75 2.51
C MET A 114 33.14 31.30 2.92
N LEU A 115 32.88 31.03 4.20
CA LEU A 115 32.65 29.64 4.67
C LEU A 115 31.30 29.09 4.19
N ARG A 116 30.27 29.93 4.15
CA ARG A 116 28.97 29.57 3.58
C ARG A 116 29.06 29.25 2.09
N ASN A 117 29.72 30.10 1.33
CA ASN A 117 29.93 29.92 -0.10
C ASN A 117 30.79 28.66 -0.41
N SER A 118 31.80 28.38 0.44
CA SER A 118 32.62 27.15 0.32
C SER A 118 31.81 25.88 0.60
N LEU A 119 30.96 25.86 1.64
CA LEU A 119 30.08 24.77 1.96
C LEU A 119 28.98 24.55 0.90
N GLU A 120 28.50 25.63 0.31
CA GLU A 120 27.50 25.59 -0.75
C GLU A 120 28.07 25.01 -2.06
N MET A 121 29.30 25.39 -2.40
CA MET A 121 30.05 24.83 -3.56
C MET A 121 30.35 23.33 -3.36
N GLU A 122 30.77 22.93 -2.16
CA GLU A 122 31.05 21.52 -1.86
C GLU A 122 29.77 20.67 -1.88
N ASN A 123 28.65 21.17 -1.36
CA ASN A 123 27.35 20.53 -1.46
C ASN A 123 26.87 20.38 -2.92
N GLN A 124 27.08 21.39 -3.75
CA GLN A 124 26.76 21.31 -5.18
C GLN A 124 27.65 20.28 -5.91
N ARG A 125 28.93 20.21 -5.54
CA ARG A 125 29.87 19.22 -6.10
C ARG A 125 29.44 17.79 -5.73
N LEU A 126 29.15 17.53 -4.46
CA LEU A 126 28.70 16.21 -3.96
C LEU A 126 27.37 15.80 -4.59
N LYS A 127 26.46 16.75 -4.75
CA LYS A 127 25.17 16.49 -5.42
C LYS A 127 25.35 16.08 -6.87
N LYS A 128 26.23 16.75 -7.60
CA LYS A 128 26.55 16.44 -9.00
C LYS A 128 27.25 15.08 -9.14
N GLU A 129 28.12 14.74 -8.21
CA GLU A 129 28.82 13.44 -8.19
C GLU A 129 27.84 12.29 -7.88
N LEU A 130 26.87 12.51 -6.99
CA LEU A 130 25.79 11.56 -6.69
C LEU A 130 24.86 11.36 -7.91
N GLU A 131 24.47 12.44 -8.59
CA GLU A 131 23.67 12.38 -9.80
C GLU A 131 24.38 11.58 -10.92
N GLN A 132 25.69 11.77 -11.10
CA GLN A 132 26.49 11.02 -12.06
C GLN A 132 26.58 9.52 -11.72
N ARG A 133 26.71 9.18 -10.44
CA ARG A 133 26.70 7.76 -10.00
C ARG A 133 25.36 7.10 -10.21
N ILE A 134 24.26 7.79 -9.92
CA ILE A 134 22.90 7.31 -10.18
C ILE A 134 22.69 7.10 -11.69
N GLN A 135 23.16 8.01 -12.52
CA GLN A 135 23.04 7.89 -13.98
C GLN A 135 23.84 6.69 -14.52
N MET A 136 25.08 6.51 -14.07
CA MET A 136 25.91 5.35 -14.47
C MET A 136 25.28 4.00 -14.04
N GLU A 137 24.69 3.95 -12.87
CA GLU A 137 24.01 2.72 -12.39
C GLU A 137 22.73 2.44 -13.18
N ASN A 138 21.96 3.47 -13.53
CA ASN A 138 20.79 3.33 -14.39
C ASN A 138 21.15 2.89 -15.83
N GLU A 139 22.23 3.41 -16.39
CA GLU A 139 22.75 2.99 -17.70
C GLU A 139 23.27 1.54 -17.68
N ARG A 140 23.89 1.12 -16.58
CA ARG A 140 24.31 -0.27 -16.36
C ARG A 140 23.13 -1.21 -16.30
N GLN A 141 22.08 -0.86 -15.54
CA GLN A 141 20.84 -1.66 -15.46
C GLN A 141 20.04 -1.68 -16.77
N ALA A 142 20.10 -0.62 -17.57
CA ALA A 142 19.48 -0.58 -18.89
C ALA A 142 20.19 -1.51 -19.89
N ASN A 143 21.52 -1.62 -19.83
CA ASN A 143 22.30 -2.50 -20.69
C ASN A 143 22.19 -3.99 -20.32
N GLU A 144 21.84 -4.32 -19.08
CA GLU A 144 21.60 -5.71 -18.63
C GLU A 144 20.22 -6.25 -19.04
N ARG A 145 19.29 -5.41 -19.53
CA ARG A 145 17.91 -5.78 -19.90
C ARG A 145 17.71 -6.17 -21.37
N VAL A 146 18.74 -6.24 -22.19
CA VAL A 146 18.63 -6.59 -23.61
C VAL A 146 19.00 -8.06 -23.84
N ALA A 147 18.07 -8.97 -23.48
CA ALA A 147 18.01 -10.31 -24.05
C ALA A 147 16.57 -10.59 -24.53
N PRO A 148 16.37 -11.11 -25.76
CA PRO A 148 15.02 -11.29 -26.31
C PRO A 148 14.29 -12.47 -25.63
N PRO A 149 12.95 -12.38 -25.50
CA PRO A 149 12.15 -13.44 -24.86
C PRO A 149 11.99 -14.67 -25.75
N PRO A 150 11.84 -15.87 -25.16
CA PRO A 150 11.56 -17.10 -25.90
C PRO A 150 10.12 -17.13 -26.45
N PRO A 151 9.84 -17.88 -27.52
CA PRO A 151 8.55 -17.90 -28.17
C PRO A 151 7.45 -18.56 -27.33
N PRO A 152 6.16 -18.17 -27.53
CA PRO A 152 5.06 -18.59 -26.65
C PRO A 152 4.67 -20.04 -26.85
N ALA A 153 4.39 -20.72 -25.73
CA ALA A 153 3.86 -22.07 -25.69
C ALA A 153 2.35 -22.09 -26.00
N ALA A 154 1.91 -23.14 -26.69
CA ALA A 154 0.54 -23.32 -27.18
C ALA A 154 -0.51 -23.39 -26.05
N ALA A 155 -1.69 -22.81 -26.30
CA ALA A 155 -2.80 -22.71 -25.38
C ALA A 155 -3.44 -24.07 -25.04
N PRO A 156 -3.84 -24.33 -23.79
CA PRO A 156 -4.62 -25.51 -23.42
C PRO A 156 -6.13 -25.33 -23.68
N ALA A 157 -6.77 -26.43 -24.01
CA ALA A 157 -8.15 -26.53 -24.43
C ALA A 157 -9.17 -26.09 -23.35
N LYS A 158 -10.26 -25.47 -23.81
CA LYS A 158 -11.40 -25.00 -23.00
C LYS A 158 -12.09 -26.14 -22.24
N ARG A 159 -12.15 -26.02 -20.90
CA ARG A 159 -13.08 -26.79 -20.06
C ARG A 159 -14.39 -26.02 -19.93
N GLN A 160 -15.51 -26.71 -20.04
CA GLN A 160 -16.86 -26.18 -19.81
C GLN A 160 -17.08 -25.84 -18.34
N PRO A 161 -17.88 -24.80 -18.01
CA PRO A 161 -18.16 -24.43 -16.64
C PRO A 161 -19.15 -25.38 -15.97
N ASP A 162 -18.77 -25.84 -14.79
CA ASP A 162 -19.59 -26.62 -13.87
C ASP A 162 -20.69 -25.71 -13.27
N ARG A 163 -21.94 -26.11 -13.40
CA ARG A 163 -23.07 -25.39 -12.81
C ARG A 163 -23.11 -25.69 -11.31
N ARG A 164 -22.75 -24.72 -10.49
CA ARG A 164 -23.05 -24.71 -9.06
C ARG A 164 -24.29 -23.86 -8.82
N ASP A 165 -25.18 -24.40 -7.97
CA ASP A 165 -26.39 -23.72 -7.53
C ASP A 165 -26.08 -22.38 -6.85
N PRO A 166 -26.98 -21.37 -6.92
CA PRO A 166 -26.76 -20.07 -6.31
C PRO A 166 -26.70 -20.21 -4.78
N PRO A 167 -25.84 -19.41 -4.12
CA PRO A 167 -25.74 -19.42 -2.66
C PRO A 167 -27.06 -18.98 -2.01
N PRO A 168 -27.41 -19.50 -0.82
CA PRO A 168 -28.67 -19.21 -0.16
C PRO A 168 -28.77 -17.73 0.22
N ALA A 169 -29.96 -17.18 0.00
CA ALA A 169 -30.29 -15.77 0.29
C ALA A 169 -29.92 -15.34 1.71
N ASN A 170 -29.37 -14.13 1.81
CA ASN A 170 -28.95 -13.44 3.01
C ASN A 170 -29.79 -13.75 4.27
N LYS A 171 -29.16 -14.41 5.25
CA LYS A 171 -29.72 -14.49 6.60
C LYS A 171 -29.58 -13.13 7.29
N PRO A 172 -30.58 -12.68 8.07
CA PRO A 172 -30.52 -11.39 8.75
C PRO A 172 -29.36 -11.36 9.76
N VAL A 173 -28.67 -10.21 9.81
CA VAL A 173 -27.62 -9.91 10.79
C VAL A 173 -28.12 -10.22 12.20
N PRO A 174 -27.36 -10.92 13.05
CA PRO A 174 -27.75 -11.23 14.40
C PRO A 174 -28.13 -9.96 15.18
N GLN A 175 -29.33 -9.93 15.75
CA GLN A 175 -29.87 -8.80 16.53
C GLN A 175 -29.05 -8.47 17.78
N ASP A 176 -28.20 -9.37 18.24
CA ASP A 176 -27.35 -9.20 19.45
C ASP A 176 -26.35 -8.04 19.39
N ILE A 177 -25.84 -7.70 18.20
CA ILE A 177 -24.88 -6.59 18.06
C ILE A 177 -25.61 -5.24 18.18
N LYS A 178 -26.81 -5.11 17.61
CA LYS A 178 -27.65 -3.91 17.78
C LYS A 178 -28.10 -3.71 19.23
N ALA A 179 -28.38 -4.79 19.96
CA ALA A 179 -28.77 -4.72 21.36
C ALA A 179 -27.62 -4.29 22.27
N LYS A 180 -26.39 -4.72 22.00
CA LYS A 180 -25.21 -4.33 22.78
C LYS A 180 -24.80 -2.88 22.56
N THR A 181 -25.01 -2.34 21.35
CA THR A 181 -24.67 -0.94 21.03
C THR A 181 -25.76 0.06 21.40
N ALA A 182 -27.04 -0.37 21.49
CA ALA A 182 -28.17 0.52 21.77
C ALA A 182 -28.22 1.04 23.24
N ASN A 183 -27.57 0.35 24.17
CA ASN A 183 -27.57 0.70 25.61
C ASN A 183 -26.28 1.39 26.09
N ILE A 184 -25.31 1.65 25.21
CA ILE A 184 -24.10 2.38 25.58
C ILE A 184 -24.45 3.86 25.47
N LYS A 185 -24.75 4.50 26.61
CA LYS A 185 -24.68 5.95 26.67
C LYS A 185 -23.30 6.37 26.20
N PRO A 186 -23.15 7.31 25.24
CA PRO A 186 -21.85 7.90 24.93
C PRO A 186 -21.26 8.30 26.29
N GLY A 187 -20.16 7.64 26.69
CA GLY A 187 -19.44 8.02 27.91
C GLY A 187 -19.17 9.52 27.80
N GLU A 188 -19.23 10.25 28.91
CA GLU A 188 -18.84 11.65 28.92
C GLU A 188 -17.46 11.73 28.25
N ALA A 189 -17.36 12.58 27.22
CA ALA A 189 -16.09 12.77 26.52
C ALA A 189 -15.02 13.11 27.56
N ASP A 190 -13.86 12.47 27.49
CA ASP A 190 -12.70 12.83 28.33
C ASP A 190 -12.27 14.26 27.95
N ALA A 191 -12.90 15.24 28.56
CA ALA A 191 -12.73 16.65 28.22
C ALA A 191 -11.25 17.08 28.31
N PRO A 192 -10.48 16.68 29.33
CA PRO A 192 -9.05 17.00 29.39
C PRO A 192 -8.24 16.46 28.20
N LYS A 193 -8.49 15.22 27.77
CA LYS A 193 -7.81 14.65 26.59
C LYS A 193 -8.22 15.33 25.30
N ARG A 194 -9.53 15.55 25.12
CA ARG A 194 -10.06 16.28 23.96
C ARG A 194 -9.43 17.66 23.84
N ASP A 195 -9.37 18.41 24.94
CA ASP A 195 -8.82 19.77 24.93
C ASP A 195 -7.30 19.75 24.71
N ALA A 196 -6.58 18.75 25.21
CA ALA A 196 -5.15 18.59 24.91
C ALA A 196 -4.90 18.31 23.41
N VAL A 197 -5.73 17.52 22.75
CA VAL A 197 -5.67 17.27 21.30
C VAL A 197 -5.98 18.55 20.50
N ARG A 198 -6.99 19.35 20.93
CA ARG A 198 -7.26 20.65 20.30
C ARG A 198 -6.10 21.61 20.41
N GLU A 199 -5.44 21.70 21.56
CA GLU A 199 -4.28 22.55 21.74
C GLU A 199 -3.06 22.09 20.93
N ALA A 200 -2.87 20.77 20.77
CA ALA A 200 -1.84 20.22 19.89
C ALA A 200 -2.11 20.59 18.41
N PHE A 201 -3.36 20.46 17.95
CA PHE A 201 -3.75 20.91 16.61
C PHE A 201 -3.47 22.41 16.42
N LYS A 202 -3.90 23.27 17.35
CA LYS A 202 -3.66 24.71 17.29
C LYS A 202 -2.17 25.05 17.26
N HIS A 203 -1.34 24.31 18.00
CA HIS A 203 0.11 24.50 17.97
C HIS A 203 0.66 24.26 16.56
N SER A 204 0.35 23.10 15.96
CA SER A 204 0.80 22.77 14.60
C SER A 204 0.24 23.74 13.56
N TRP A 205 -1.04 24.10 13.68
CA TRP A 205 -1.71 25.03 12.79
C TRP A 205 -1.05 26.43 12.81
N ARG A 206 -0.71 26.96 13.99
CA ARG A 206 0.03 28.25 14.10
C ARG A 206 1.39 28.20 13.42
N GLY A 207 2.10 27.07 13.53
CA GLY A 207 3.36 26.86 12.80
C GLY A 207 3.16 26.93 11.29
N TYR A 208 2.16 26.23 10.78
CA TYR A 208 1.80 26.29 9.37
C TYR A 208 1.36 27.70 8.93
N GLU A 209 0.50 28.36 9.69
CA GLU A 209 0.06 29.73 9.39
C GLU A 209 1.23 30.71 9.31
N MET A 210 2.22 30.55 10.17
CA MET A 210 3.35 31.47 10.27
C MET A 210 4.38 31.27 9.16
N PHE A 211 4.60 30.02 8.72
CA PHE A 211 5.76 29.72 7.87
C PHE A 211 5.41 29.09 6.52
N ALA A 212 4.17 28.62 6.32
CA ALA A 212 3.80 27.88 5.11
C ALA A 212 2.37 28.19 4.60
N TRP A 213 1.76 29.30 5.03
CA TRP A 213 0.37 29.62 4.66
C TRP A 213 0.15 29.61 3.16
N GLY A 214 -0.83 28.80 2.72
CA GLY A 214 -1.18 28.64 1.30
C GLY A 214 -0.30 27.68 0.52
N GLN A 215 0.74 27.12 1.14
CA GLN A 215 1.54 26.04 0.56
C GLN A 215 0.98 24.67 1.01
N ASP A 216 1.41 23.58 0.35
CA ASP A 216 0.84 22.29 0.64
C ASP A 216 1.24 21.75 2.02
N GLU A 217 2.47 22.01 2.46
CA GLU A 217 2.95 21.52 3.76
C GLU A 217 3.99 22.44 4.41
N LEU A 218 4.09 22.34 5.74
CA LEU A 218 5.15 22.95 6.52
C LEU A 218 6.34 22.00 6.64
N ARG A 219 7.55 22.53 6.43
CA ARG A 219 8.81 21.89 6.86
C ARG A 219 9.23 22.50 8.20
N PRO A 220 8.90 21.85 9.33
CA PRO A 220 9.02 22.47 10.64
C PRO A 220 10.47 22.78 11.03
N ALA A 221 11.42 21.92 10.69
CA ALA A 221 12.83 22.12 11.02
C ALA A 221 13.45 23.35 10.33
N SER A 222 13.10 23.59 9.06
CA SER A 222 13.60 24.76 8.28
C SER A 222 12.68 25.98 8.38
N ARG A 223 11.49 25.85 8.98
CA ARG A 223 10.45 26.88 9.04
C ARG A 223 10.12 27.46 7.66
N SER A 224 9.93 26.58 6.69
CA SER A 224 9.59 26.93 5.31
C SER A 224 8.44 26.06 4.80
N GLY A 225 7.75 26.53 3.77
CA GLY A 225 6.72 25.72 3.12
C GLY A 225 7.28 24.90 1.97
N ASN A 226 6.46 23.96 1.50
CA ASN A 226 6.73 23.13 0.35
C ASN A 226 5.45 22.91 -0.45
N ASN A 227 5.58 22.90 -1.79
CA ASN A 227 4.49 22.60 -2.70
C ASN A 227 4.81 21.36 -3.52
N TRP A 228 3.89 20.41 -3.54
CA TRP A 228 3.94 19.20 -4.36
C TRP A 228 2.61 18.91 -5.08
N LEU A 229 1.49 19.48 -4.59
CA LEU A 229 0.20 19.59 -5.28
C LEU A 229 -0.04 21.03 -5.79
N GLY A 230 0.52 22.04 -5.11
CA GLY A 230 0.28 23.44 -5.41
C GLY A 230 -1.15 23.91 -5.11
N GLN A 231 -1.83 23.26 -4.17
CA GLN A 231 -3.26 23.45 -3.90
C GLN A 231 -3.55 23.81 -2.45
N GLY A 232 -2.52 24.12 -1.64
CA GLY A 232 -2.68 24.42 -0.22
C GLY A 232 -3.15 23.20 0.58
N GLY A 233 -2.54 22.05 0.34
CA GLY A 233 -2.99 20.74 0.85
C GLY A 233 -3.32 20.75 2.33
N THR A 234 -2.46 21.30 3.20
CA THR A 234 -2.71 21.39 4.66
C THR A 234 -3.98 22.19 5.00
N ILE A 235 -4.27 23.29 4.26
CA ILE A 235 -5.49 24.07 4.53
C ILE A 235 -6.72 23.22 4.29
N ILE A 236 -6.75 22.51 3.16
CA ILE A 236 -7.95 21.76 2.74
C ILE A 236 -8.12 20.50 3.58
N ASP A 237 -7.03 19.76 3.84
CA ASP A 237 -7.06 18.57 4.69
C ASP A 237 -7.47 18.88 6.15
N ALA A 238 -7.32 20.12 6.60
CA ALA A 238 -7.68 20.53 7.95
C ALA A 238 -9.11 21.06 8.10
N LEU A 239 -9.84 21.36 7.02
CA LEU A 239 -11.16 22.02 7.07
C LEU A 239 -12.18 21.26 7.91
N ASP A 240 -12.39 19.99 7.65
CA ASP A 240 -13.34 19.16 8.37
C ASP A 240 -12.92 18.91 9.82
N THR A 241 -11.62 18.74 10.05
CA THR A 241 -11.05 18.62 11.40
C THR A 241 -11.31 19.87 12.23
N MET A 242 -11.15 21.07 11.67
CA MET A 242 -11.49 22.33 12.34
C MET A 242 -12.97 22.40 12.70
N LEU A 243 -13.85 22.02 11.78
CA LEU A 243 -15.30 21.99 12.02
C LEU A 243 -15.65 21.00 13.15
N ILE A 244 -15.10 19.79 13.13
CA ILE A 244 -15.32 18.76 14.16
C ILE A 244 -14.80 19.21 15.53
N MET A 245 -13.65 19.89 15.57
CA MET A 245 -13.04 20.41 16.79
C MET A 245 -13.67 21.73 17.28
N GLY A 246 -14.55 22.36 16.51
CA GLY A 246 -15.16 23.65 16.83
C GLY A 246 -14.13 24.79 16.81
N LEU A 247 -13.16 24.74 15.90
CA LEU A 247 -12.13 25.77 15.68
C LEU A 247 -12.63 26.77 14.62
N THR A 248 -13.62 27.58 14.99
CA THR A 248 -14.37 28.42 14.05
C THR A 248 -13.51 29.52 13.43
N ASP A 249 -12.64 30.15 14.21
CA ASP A 249 -11.79 31.25 13.71
C ASP A 249 -10.78 30.73 12.67
N GLU A 250 -10.16 29.59 12.96
CA GLU A 250 -9.23 28.92 12.06
C GLU A 250 -9.96 28.46 10.76
N TYR A 251 -11.16 27.89 10.90
CA TYR A 251 -11.98 27.50 9.76
C TYR A 251 -12.37 28.68 8.86
N GLU A 252 -12.89 29.78 9.42
CA GLU A 252 -13.30 30.94 8.63
C GLU A 252 -12.12 31.57 7.88
N LYS A 253 -10.92 31.60 8.48
CA LYS A 253 -9.71 32.03 7.81
C LYS A 253 -9.32 31.11 6.66
N ALA A 254 -9.35 29.79 6.89
CA ALA A 254 -9.08 28.76 5.87
C ALA A 254 -10.09 28.84 4.72
N LYS A 255 -11.38 28.97 5.01
CA LYS A 255 -12.46 29.18 4.03
C LYS A 255 -12.25 30.43 3.20
N GLY A 256 -11.82 31.54 3.82
CA GLY A 256 -11.47 32.76 3.10
C GLY A 256 -10.38 32.51 2.08
N TRP A 257 -9.33 31.76 2.43
CA TRP A 257 -8.26 31.38 1.51
C TRP A 257 -8.78 30.48 0.38
N VAL A 258 -9.63 29.49 0.66
CA VAL A 258 -10.25 28.61 -0.36
C VAL A 258 -11.03 29.43 -1.37
N ARG A 259 -11.83 30.40 -0.92
CA ARG A 259 -12.62 31.28 -1.79
C ARG A 259 -11.76 32.16 -2.68
N ASP A 260 -10.75 32.81 -2.09
CA ASP A 260 -10.05 33.93 -2.72
C ASP A 260 -8.75 33.51 -3.43
N SER A 261 -8.12 32.42 -2.99
CA SER A 261 -6.77 32.04 -3.40
C SER A 261 -6.64 30.67 -4.06
N LEU A 262 -7.51 29.70 -3.71
CA LEU A 262 -7.42 28.35 -4.28
C LEU A 262 -7.67 28.37 -5.80
N ARG A 263 -6.73 27.83 -6.56
CA ARG A 263 -6.75 27.73 -8.03
C ARG A 263 -6.35 26.32 -8.47
N PHE A 264 -6.86 25.91 -9.60
CA PHE A 264 -6.58 24.60 -10.24
C PHE A 264 -6.05 24.77 -11.68
N ASP A 265 -5.37 25.87 -11.95
CA ASP A 265 -4.82 26.24 -13.27
C ASP A 265 -3.30 26.25 -13.32
N GLN A 266 -2.64 25.72 -12.29
CA GLN A 266 -1.19 25.61 -12.25
C GLN A 266 -0.70 24.56 -13.26
N ASN A 267 0.31 24.93 -14.07
CA ASN A 267 0.91 24.02 -15.05
C ASN A 267 1.96 23.12 -14.38
N MET A 268 1.49 22.17 -13.61
CA MET A 268 2.30 21.13 -12.98
C MET A 268 1.53 19.81 -12.96
N ASP A 269 2.24 18.71 -13.07
CA ASP A 269 1.68 17.37 -12.93
C ASP A 269 1.49 17.06 -11.45
N VAL A 270 0.28 16.67 -11.07
CA VAL A 270 -0.08 16.29 -9.71
C VAL A 270 -0.57 14.84 -9.67
N SER A 271 -0.43 14.18 -8.53
CA SER A 271 -1.02 12.88 -8.33
C SER A 271 -2.54 12.95 -8.43
N PHE A 272 -3.13 12.15 -9.32
CA PHE A 272 -4.59 12.03 -9.43
C PHE A 272 -5.20 11.53 -8.13
N PHE A 273 -4.60 10.49 -7.54
CA PHE A 273 -5.03 9.88 -6.29
C PHE A 273 -4.98 10.87 -5.13
N GLU A 274 -3.80 11.47 -4.85
CA GLU A 274 -3.62 12.39 -3.73
C GLU A 274 -4.50 13.64 -3.86
N THR A 275 -4.63 14.19 -5.07
CA THR A 275 -5.52 15.33 -5.32
C THR A 275 -6.98 14.96 -5.07
N THR A 276 -7.38 13.73 -5.40
CA THR A 276 -8.76 13.27 -5.17
C THR A 276 -9.04 13.09 -3.68
N ILE A 277 -8.23 12.32 -2.95
CA ILE A 277 -8.52 11.98 -1.56
C ILE A 277 -8.36 13.19 -0.63
N ARG A 278 -7.35 14.04 -0.85
CA ARG A 278 -7.06 15.19 0.00
C ARG A 278 -7.87 16.43 -0.40
N VAL A 279 -7.75 16.85 -1.67
CA VAL A 279 -8.32 18.14 -2.08
C VAL A 279 -9.80 18.00 -2.39
N LEU A 280 -10.19 17.08 -3.27
CA LEU A 280 -11.60 16.86 -3.57
C LEU A 280 -12.36 16.32 -2.33
N GLY A 281 -11.77 15.36 -1.61
CA GLY A 281 -12.34 14.79 -0.39
C GLY A 281 -12.50 15.81 0.72
N GLY A 282 -11.46 16.63 1.00
CA GLY A 282 -11.50 17.67 2.02
C GLY A 282 -12.55 18.76 1.72
N LEU A 283 -12.67 19.21 0.47
CA LEU A 283 -13.70 20.15 0.05
C LEU A 283 -15.11 19.56 0.22
N LEU A 284 -15.33 18.32 -0.18
CA LEU A 284 -16.63 17.65 -0.05
C LEU A 284 -17.00 17.41 1.41
N SER A 285 -16.05 16.96 2.26
CA SER A 285 -16.25 16.79 3.69
C SER A 285 -16.58 18.10 4.38
N ALA A 286 -15.84 19.17 4.07
CA ALA A 286 -16.13 20.51 4.58
C ALA A 286 -17.52 21.00 4.16
N TYR A 287 -17.93 20.75 2.91
CA TYR A 287 -19.28 21.07 2.44
C TYR A 287 -20.37 20.31 3.20
N GLU A 288 -20.19 19.00 3.40
CA GLU A 288 -21.17 18.16 4.09
C GLU A 288 -21.35 18.57 5.56
N LEU A 289 -20.30 19.07 6.22
CA LEU A 289 -20.33 19.50 7.61
C LEU A 289 -20.82 20.94 7.79
N SER A 290 -20.50 21.85 6.86
CA SER A 290 -20.79 23.28 6.98
C SER A 290 -22.00 23.76 6.18
N GLY A 291 -22.28 23.11 5.03
CA GLY A 291 -23.23 23.61 4.02
C GLY A 291 -22.69 24.78 3.17
N ASP A 292 -21.42 25.15 3.32
CA ASP A 292 -20.81 26.27 2.60
C ASP A 292 -20.63 25.97 1.11
N SER A 293 -21.42 26.64 0.24
CA SER A 293 -21.41 26.41 -1.20
C SER A 293 -20.05 26.62 -1.86
N VAL A 294 -19.21 27.50 -1.31
CA VAL A 294 -17.84 27.73 -1.79
C VAL A 294 -17.03 26.43 -1.88
N MET A 295 -17.23 25.52 -0.92
CA MET A 295 -16.55 24.22 -0.90
C MET A 295 -17.05 23.33 -2.05
N LEU A 296 -18.36 23.29 -2.27
CA LEU A 296 -18.93 22.51 -3.37
C LEU A 296 -18.56 23.10 -4.73
N ASP A 297 -18.57 24.42 -4.90
CA ASP A 297 -18.19 25.08 -6.17
C ASP A 297 -16.74 24.73 -6.54
N LYS A 298 -15.83 24.75 -5.56
CA LYS A 298 -14.43 24.34 -5.76
C LYS A 298 -14.28 22.84 -6.01
N ALA A 299 -15.08 22.01 -5.35
CA ALA A 299 -15.10 20.57 -5.60
C ALA A 299 -15.55 20.23 -7.04
N ILE A 300 -16.56 20.94 -7.56
CA ILE A 300 -17.02 20.80 -8.95
C ILE A 300 -15.94 21.22 -9.94
N GLU A 301 -15.32 22.40 -9.72
CA GLU A 301 -14.23 22.89 -10.57
C GLU A 301 -13.08 21.87 -10.66
N LEU A 302 -12.68 21.31 -9.53
CA LEU A 302 -11.63 20.30 -9.47
C LEU A 302 -12.06 18.98 -10.10
N GLY A 303 -13.26 18.48 -9.76
CA GLY A 303 -13.78 17.21 -10.28
C GLY A 303 -13.87 17.19 -11.81
N ASP A 304 -14.31 18.30 -12.43
CA ASP A 304 -14.35 18.44 -13.90
C ASP A 304 -12.97 18.39 -14.55
N LYS A 305 -11.92 18.82 -13.84
CA LYS A 305 -10.54 18.71 -14.34
C LYS A 305 -10.00 17.30 -14.16
N LEU A 306 -10.25 16.68 -13.01
CA LEU A 306 -9.82 15.32 -12.69
C LEU A 306 -10.42 14.26 -13.61
N MET A 307 -11.61 14.51 -14.19
CA MET A 307 -12.23 13.60 -15.17
C MET A 307 -11.33 13.28 -16.36
N ALA A 308 -10.39 14.17 -16.70
CA ALA A 308 -9.46 13.93 -17.81
C ALA A 308 -8.46 12.77 -17.52
N ALA A 309 -8.25 12.41 -16.25
CA ALA A 309 -7.42 11.26 -15.90
C ALA A 309 -7.99 9.93 -16.43
N PHE A 310 -9.31 9.83 -16.61
CA PHE A 310 -9.97 8.62 -17.14
C PHE A 310 -9.90 8.47 -18.67
N ASN A 311 -9.18 9.34 -19.37
CA ASN A 311 -9.04 9.33 -20.83
C ASN A 311 -8.01 8.31 -21.32
N SER A 312 -7.98 7.13 -20.74
CA SER A 312 -7.23 5.97 -21.22
C SER A 312 -8.08 5.11 -22.15
N ALA A 313 -7.47 4.20 -22.90
CA ALA A 313 -8.20 3.28 -23.79
C ALA A 313 -9.21 2.39 -23.04
N THR A 314 -8.93 2.05 -21.77
CA THR A 314 -9.78 1.19 -20.94
C THR A 314 -10.75 2.00 -20.07
N GLY A 315 -10.48 3.29 -19.85
CA GLY A 315 -11.15 4.14 -18.88
C GLY A 315 -10.63 3.99 -17.45
N LEU A 316 -9.52 3.25 -17.25
CA LEU A 316 -8.77 3.29 -15.99
C LEU A 316 -8.03 4.63 -15.90
N PRO A 317 -7.98 5.28 -14.73
CA PRO A 317 -7.30 6.57 -14.64
C PRO A 317 -5.78 6.43 -14.68
N TRP A 318 -5.14 7.44 -15.24
CA TRP A 318 -3.70 7.66 -15.14
C TRP A 318 -3.34 8.14 -13.74
N SER A 319 -2.13 7.81 -13.27
CA SER A 319 -1.65 8.18 -11.92
C SER A 319 -1.41 9.69 -11.74
N GLN A 320 -1.13 10.42 -12.81
CA GLN A 320 -0.81 11.84 -12.81
C GLN A 320 -1.71 12.62 -13.79
N ILE A 321 -1.97 13.87 -13.42
CA ILE A 321 -2.73 14.80 -14.26
C ILE A 321 -2.18 16.22 -14.10
N ASN A 322 -2.09 16.94 -15.22
CA ASN A 322 -1.84 18.38 -15.24
C ASN A 322 -3.19 19.11 -15.29
N LEU A 323 -3.52 19.82 -14.21
CA LEU A 323 -4.84 20.45 -14.08
C LEU A 323 -5.04 21.66 -15.01
N ALA A 324 -3.96 22.30 -15.50
CA ALA A 324 -4.05 23.42 -16.44
C ALA A 324 -4.40 22.97 -17.86
N ASN A 325 -3.70 21.97 -18.39
CA ASN A 325 -3.85 21.50 -19.77
C ASN A 325 -4.63 20.18 -19.89
N ARG A 326 -4.97 19.53 -18.77
CA ARG A 326 -5.69 18.25 -18.68
C ARG A 326 -4.98 17.07 -19.33
N MET A 327 -3.66 17.13 -19.50
CA MET A 327 -2.86 15.98 -19.90
C MET A 327 -2.67 15.04 -18.71
N ALA A 328 -2.81 13.75 -18.97
CA ALA A 328 -2.67 12.73 -17.95
C ALA A 328 -1.68 11.65 -18.39
N SER A 329 -0.93 11.09 -17.44
CA SER A 329 0.11 10.09 -17.68
C SER A 329 0.35 9.23 -16.42
N SER A 330 1.15 8.17 -16.55
CA SER A 330 1.71 7.46 -15.41
C SER A 330 3.20 7.76 -15.29
N PRO A 331 3.75 7.80 -14.07
CA PRO A 331 5.17 8.11 -13.86
C PRO A 331 6.07 7.00 -14.38
N GLY A 332 7.30 7.36 -14.79
CA GLY A 332 8.25 6.40 -15.37
C GLY A 332 8.68 5.28 -14.43
N TRP A 333 8.69 5.51 -13.11
CA TRP A 333 9.07 4.50 -12.13
C TRP A 333 8.09 3.31 -12.03
N THR A 334 6.83 3.47 -12.47
CA THR A 334 5.86 2.38 -12.57
C THR A 334 5.93 1.62 -13.90
N GLY A 335 6.85 1.98 -14.79
CA GLY A 335 6.90 1.43 -16.15
C GLY A 335 5.67 1.79 -16.99
N GLY A 336 4.98 2.89 -16.68
CA GLY A 336 3.74 3.32 -17.36
C GLY A 336 2.47 2.74 -16.76
N SER A 337 2.58 1.84 -15.77
CA SER A 337 1.43 1.31 -15.03
C SER A 337 0.86 2.34 -14.05
N THR A 338 -0.38 2.15 -13.65
CA THR A 338 -0.98 2.77 -12.48
C THR A 338 -1.03 1.80 -11.32
N VAL A 339 -1.31 2.28 -10.12
CA VAL A 339 -1.27 1.52 -8.88
C VAL A 339 -2.69 1.17 -8.43
N LEU A 340 -2.88 -0.02 -7.88
CA LEU A 340 -4.19 -0.53 -7.46
C LEU A 340 -4.90 0.43 -6.48
N ALA A 341 -4.20 0.90 -5.44
CA ALA A 341 -4.75 1.87 -4.49
C ALA A 341 -5.11 3.19 -5.18
N GLU A 342 -4.29 3.70 -6.12
CA GLU A 342 -4.55 4.96 -6.80
C GLU A 342 -5.83 4.95 -7.63
N ILE A 343 -6.13 3.84 -8.31
CA ILE A 343 -7.35 3.74 -9.14
C ILE A 343 -8.56 3.24 -8.34
N GLY A 344 -8.30 2.54 -7.26
CA GLY A 344 -9.32 1.91 -6.42
C GLY A 344 -9.74 2.73 -5.21
N THR A 345 -9.19 3.94 -5.03
CA THR A 345 -9.44 4.79 -3.85
C THR A 345 -9.82 6.22 -4.27
N VAL A 346 -10.79 6.32 -5.18
CA VAL A 346 -11.36 7.59 -5.65
C VAL A 346 -12.89 7.54 -5.71
N GLN A 347 -13.46 6.39 -5.39
CA GLN A 347 -14.87 6.12 -5.61
C GLN A 347 -15.77 6.85 -4.59
N LEU A 348 -15.33 7.05 -3.36
CA LEU A 348 -16.12 7.75 -2.35
C LEU A 348 -16.33 9.21 -2.75
N GLU A 349 -15.27 9.90 -3.13
CA GLU A 349 -15.24 11.30 -3.48
C GLU A 349 -16.07 11.57 -4.74
N PHE A 350 -15.84 10.81 -5.81
CA PHE A 350 -16.59 10.97 -7.05
C PHE A 350 -18.08 10.57 -6.91
N ASN A 351 -18.41 9.58 -6.09
CA ASN A 351 -19.81 9.26 -5.75
C ASN A 351 -20.47 10.38 -4.94
N ALA A 352 -19.75 10.99 -3.98
CA ALA A 352 -20.25 12.12 -3.22
C ALA A 352 -20.46 13.33 -4.14
N LEU A 353 -19.51 13.63 -5.03
CA LEU A 353 -19.64 14.71 -5.99
C LEU A 353 -20.87 14.51 -6.90
N SER A 354 -21.07 13.30 -7.44
CA SER A 354 -22.29 12.97 -8.21
C SER A 354 -23.57 13.16 -7.39
N ARG A 355 -23.57 12.78 -6.12
CA ARG A 355 -24.72 12.92 -5.25
C ARG A 355 -25.11 14.38 -5.05
N HIS A 356 -24.14 15.27 -4.85
CA HIS A 356 -24.38 16.70 -4.63
C HIS A 356 -24.72 17.45 -5.92
N THR A 357 -24.05 17.14 -7.02
CA THR A 357 -24.27 17.81 -8.32
C THR A 357 -25.44 17.25 -9.11
N LYS A 358 -25.87 16.01 -8.83
CA LYS A 358 -26.79 15.21 -9.65
C LYS A 358 -26.22 14.85 -11.04
N ASP A 359 -24.93 15.00 -11.24
CA ASP A 359 -24.24 14.61 -12.46
C ASP A 359 -23.71 13.18 -12.36
N PRO A 360 -24.22 12.23 -13.13
CA PRO A 360 -23.82 10.83 -13.04
C PRO A 360 -22.41 10.57 -13.63
N ARG A 361 -21.84 11.47 -14.44
CA ARG A 361 -20.53 11.27 -15.09
C ARG A 361 -19.44 10.88 -14.12
N TYR A 362 -19.42 11.48 -12.93
CA TYR A 362 -18.41 11.21 -11.89
C TYR A 362 -18.54 9.79 -11.34
N THR A 363 -19.74 9.39 -10.90
CA THR A 363 -20.00 8.01 -10.44
C THR A 363 -19.73 6.99 -11.55
N ASP A 364 -20.18 7.23 -12.78
CA ASP A 364 -20.05 6.27 -13.89
C ASP A 364 -18.58 5.97 -14.19
N ALA A 365 -17.72 6.99 -14.19
CA ALA A 365 -16.28 6.82 -14.41
C ALA A 365 -15.64 5.91 -13.37
N VAL A 366 -15.83 6.21 -12.07
CA VAL A 366 -15.16 5.46 -11.01
C VAL A 366 -15.75 4.07 -10.79
N MET A 367 -17.04 3.88 -11.03
CA MET A 367 -17.67 2.56 -10.95
C MET A 367 -17.29 1.66 -12.13
N LYS A 368 -16.93 2.23 -13.28
CA LYS A 368 -16.34 1.49 -14.40
C LYS A 368 -15.00 0.87 -14.01
N VAL A 369 -14.17 1.56 -13.22
CA VAL A 369 -12.91 1.03 -12.69
C VAL A 369 -13.15 -0.24 -11.86
N PHE A 370 -14.07 -0.20 -10.89
CA PHE A 370 -14.38 -1.38 -10.08
C PHE A 370 -14.92 -2.55 -10.90
N ARG A 371 -15.80 -2.28 -11.89
CA ARG A 371 -16.28 -3.32 -12.79
C ARG A 371 -15.15 -3.94 -13.61
N HIS A 372 -14.22 -3.11 -14.09
CA HIS A 372 -13.05 -3.59 -14.80
C HIS A 372 -12.19 -4.50 -13.91
N LEU A 373 -11.83 -4.04 -12.71
CA LEU A 373 -11.06 -4.85 -11.73
C LEU A 373 -11.76 -6.16 -11.38
N LYS A 374 -13.10 -6.15 -11.21
CA LYS A 374 -13.88 -7.37 -10.98
C LYS A 374 -13.73 -8.38 -12.11
N SER A 375 -13.63 -7.94 -13.36
CA SER A 375 -13.55 -8.81 -14.54
C SER A 375 -12.19 -9.48 -14.74
N LEU A 376 -11.14 -8.97 -14.07
CA LEU A 376 -9.79 -9.48 -14.24
C LEU A 376 -9.56 -10.78 -13.47
N PRO A 377 -8.67 -11.67 -13.95
CA PRO A 377 -8.25 -12.83 -13.20
C PRO A 377 -7.51 -12.43 -11.90
N LYS A 378 -7.86 -13.10 -10.81
CA LYS A 378 -7.33 -12.85 -9.46
C LYS A 378 -6.85 -14.14 -8.82
N SER A 379 -5.91 -14.08 -7.90
CA SER A 379 -5.52 -15.20 -7.06
C SER A 379 -6.37 -15.22 -5.79
N ASN A 380 -7.39 -16.09 -5.72
CA ASN A 380 -8.25 -16.23 -4.55
C ASN A 380 -8.82 -14.89 -4.04
N GLY A 381 -9.34 -14.04 -4.94
CA GLY A 381 -9.90 -12.73 -4.58
C GLY A 381 -8.88 -11.62 -4.29
N LEU A 382 -7.58 -11.90 -4.36
CA LEU A 382 -6.51 -10.93 -4.13
C LEU A 382 -6.03 -10.30 -5.44
N TYR A 383 -5.75 -9.00 -5.40
CA TYR A 383 -5.45 -8.18 -6.58
C TYR A 383 -3.97 -7.80 -6.63
N PRO A 384 -3.29 -7.97 -7.79
CA PRO A 384 -1.95 -7.44 -8.00
C PRO A 384 -1.88 -5.92 -7.95
N LEU A 385 -0.70 -5.38 -7.53
CA LEU A 385 -0.53 -3.95 -7.25
C LEU A 385 -0.50 -3.04 -8.49
N TYR A 386 -0.02 -3.55 -9.63
CA TYR A 386 0.21 -2.72 -10.83
C TYR A 386 -0.67 -3.15 -11.98
N ILE A 387 -1.24 -2.17 -12.69
CA ILE A 387 -2.11 -2.37 -13.84
C ILE A 387 -1.77 -1.35 -14.94
N ASP A 388 -1.70 -1.78 -16.19
CA ASP A 388 -1.50 -0.88 -17.33
C ASP A 388 -2.84 -0.24 -17.76
N PRO A 389 -2.99 1.09 -17.69
CA PRO A 389 -4.22 1.77 -18.11
C PRO A 389 -4.56 1.60 -19.58
N SER A 390 -3.59 1.30 -20.43
CA SER A 390 -3.78 1.15 -21.87
C SER A 390 -4.39 -0.20 -22.23
N SER A 391 -3.88 -1.29 -21.65
CA SER A 391 -4.37 -2.65 -21.89
C SER A 391 -5.41 -3.10 -20.87
N GLY A 392 -5.44 -2.48 -19.70
CA GLY A 392 -6.28 -2.87 -18.56
C GLY A 392 -5.85 -4.17 -17.90
N GLN A 393 -4.61 -4.66 -18.10
CA GLN A 393 -4.12 -5.90 -17.55
C GLN A 393 -3.15 -5.65 -16.40
N PHE A 394 -3.12 -6.56 -15.41
CA PHE A 394 -2.10 -6.51 -14.37
C PHE A 394 -0.71 -6.71 -14.96
N THR A 395 0.26 -5.96 -14.47
CA THR A 395 1.66 -5.98 -14.90
C THR A 395 2.61 -6.54 -13.85
N SER A 396 2.08 -6.96 -12.70
CA SER A 396 2.84 -7.62 -11.64
C SER A 396 2.05 -8.76 -11.02
N ASN A 397 2.70 -9.57 -10.17
CA ASN A 397 2.07 -10.59 -9.34
C ASN A 397 2.25 -10.28 -7.83
N GLN A 398 2.67 -9.06 -7.51
CA GLN A 398 2.81 -8.62 -6.13
C GLN A 398 1.46 -8.26 -5.54
N ILE A 399 1.19 -8.74 -4.31
CA ILE A 399 -0.02 -8.50 -3.55
C ILE A 399 0.38 -7.99 -2.17
N SER A 400 -0.21 -6.88 -1.75
CA SER A 400 0.01 -6.28 -0.44
C SER A 400 -1.25 -5.56 0.06
N PHE A 401 -1.47 -5.60 1.37
CA PHE A 401 -2.38 -4.71 2.09
C PHE A 401 -1.62 -3.50 2.70
N GLY A 402 -0.35 -3.37 2.43
CA GLY A 402 0.45 -2.17 2.68
C GLY A 402 0.43 -1.23 1.49
N ALA A 403 1.52 -0.51 1.30
CA ALA A 403 1.65 0.48 0.23
C ALA A 403 1.19 -0.04 -1.14
N MET A 404 0.55 0.80 -1.93
CA MET A 404 0.05 0.56 -3.29
C MET A 404 -1.19 -0.35 -3.41
N GLY A 405 -1.56 -1.11 -2.37
CA GLY A 405 -2.74 -1.98 -2.40
C GLY A 405 -3.80 -1.62 -1.36
N ASP A 406 -3.39 -1.06 -0.25
CA ASP A 406 -4.08 -0.77 1.01
C ASP A 406 -5.53 -0.31 0.86
N SER A 407 -5.76 0.93 0.56
CA SER A 407 -7.06 1.59 0.56
C SER A 407 -8.01 1.13 -0.56
N PHE A 408 -7.53 0.43 -1.59
CA PHE A 408 -8.43 -0.25 -2.53
C PHE A 408 -9.34 -1.25 -1.80
N TYR A 409 -8.76 -2.08 -0.94
CA TYR A 409 -9.51 -3.06 -0.17
C TYR A 409 -10.48 -2.41 0.81
N GLU A 410 -10.04 -1.33 1.41
CA GLU A 410 -10.87 -0.51 2.31
C GLU A 410 -12.06 0.10 1.57
N TYR A 411 -11.84 0.65 0.38
CA TYR A 411 -12.89 1.28 -0.42
C TYR A 411 -13.93 0.30 -0.95
N LEU A 412 -13.59 -0.97 -1.19
CA LEU A 412 -14.59 -1.98 -1.52
C LEU A 412 -15.71 -2.04 -0.45
N LEU A 413 -15.35 -2.04 0.84
CA LEU A 413 -16.32 -2.05 1.92
C LEU A 413 -17.02 -0.69 2.09
N LYS A 414 -16.24 0.39 2.15
CA LYS A 414 -16.77 1.74 2.43
C LYS A 414 -17.69 2.24 1.30
N VAL A 415 -17.33 1.99 0.04
CA VAL A 415 -18.19 2.34 -1.13
C VAL A 415 -19.50 1.57 -1.11
N TRP A 416 -19.47 0.27 -0.82
CA TRP A 416 -20.69 -0.52 -0.70
C TRP A 416 -21.62 0.05 0.39
N ILE A 417 -21.08 0.43 1.56
CA ILE A 417 -21.83 1.06 2.65
C ILE A 417 -22.36 2.42 2.21
N HIS A 418 -21.50 3.28 1.64
CA HIS A 418 -21.84 4.63 1.20
C HIS A 418 -22.96 4.66 0.15
N ARG A 419 -22.99 3.66 -0.73
CA ARG A 419 -24.04 3.48 -1.75
C ARG A 419 -25.31 2.81 -1.20
N GLY A 420 -25.46 2.73 0.12
CA GLY A 420 -26.64 2.20 0.79
C GLY A 420 -26.74 0.67 0.75
N ARG A 421 -25.62 -0.02 0.54
CA ARG A 421 -25.51 -1.48 0.53
C ARG A 421 -26.36 -2.15 -0.56
N LYS A 422 -26.50 -1.50 -1.71
CA LYS A 422 -27.34 -1.94 -2.84
C LYS A 422 -26.53 -2.66 -3.94
N ASP A 423 -25.24 -2.45 -3.99
CA ASP A 423 -24.37 -3.00 -5.03
C ASP A 423 -23.70 -4.29 -4.53
N ASP A 424 -24.45 -5.40 -4.48
CA ASP A 424 -24.00 -6.70 -3.94
C ASP A 424 -22.71 -7.18 -4.60
N TRP A 425 -22.50 -6.86 -5.87
CA TRP A 425 -21.30 -7.22 -6.61
C TRP A 425 -20.00 -6.58 -6.05
N ILE A 426 -20.08 -5.43 -5.37
CA ILE A 426 -18.93 -4.82 -4.67
C ILE A 426 -18.68 -5.59 -3.37
N LYS A 427 -19.77 -5.95 -2.68
CA LYS A 427 -19.68 -6.77 -1.46
C LYS A 427 -19.05 -8.14 -1.76
N GLU A 428 -19.40 -8.76 -2.89
CA GLU A 428 -18.78 -9.99 -3.36
C GLU A 428 -17.26 -9.81 -3.58
N MET A 429 -16.83 -8.73 -4.25
CA MET A 429 -15.39 -8.42 -4.41
C MET A 429 -14.69 -8.32 -3.06
N PHE A 430 -15.31 -7.65 -2.09
CA PHE A 430 -14.78 -7.52 -0.74
C PHE A 430 -14.71 -8.87 -0.02
N ASP A 431 -15.78 -9.67 -0.09
CA ASP A 431 -15.83 -10.97 0.60
C ASP A 431 -14.80 -11.95 0.02
N GLU A 432 -14.63 -12.01 -1.31
CA GLU A 432 -13.57 -12.78 -1.97
C GLU A 432 -12.18 -12.35 -1.47
N THR A 433 -11.95 -11.05 -1.33
CA THR A 433 -10.70 -10.50 -0.80
C THR A 433 -10.45 -10.89 0.65
N VAL A 434 -11.49 -10.83 1.49
CA VAL A 434 -11.41 -11.25 2.90
C VAL A 434 -11.04 -12.72 3.01
N GLU A 435 -11.67 -13.60 2.22
CA GLU A 435 -11.35 -15.02 2.19
C GLU A 435 -9.91 -15.28 1.74
N GLY A 436 -9.45 -14.55 0.71
CA GLY A 436 -8.08 -14.61 0.24
C GLY A 436 -7.07 -14.16 1.30
N ALA A 437 -7.34 -13.05 1.96
CA ALA A 437 -6.48 -12.52 3.03
C ALA A 437 -6.40 -13.49 4.22
N LEU A 438 -7.55 -13.99 4.70
CA LEU A 438 -7.60 -14.93 5.83
C LEU A 438 -6.90 -16.26 5.53
N SER A 439 -7.02 -16.75 4.31
CA SER A 439 -6.46 -18.06 3.93
C SER A 439 -4.99 -18.02 3.54
N GLN A 440 -4.48 -16.88 3.04
CA GLN A 440 -3.14 -16.81 2.45
C GLN A 440 -2.21 -15.83 3.16
N LEU A 441 -2.69 -14.65 3.60
CA LEU A 441 -1.83 -13.56 4.05
C LEU A 441 -1.78 -13.40 5.57
N ILE A 442 -2.84 -13.81 6.30
CA ILE A 442 -2.84 -13.72 7.77
C ILE A 442 -1.94 -14.80 8.35
N GLN A 443 -0.94 -14.38 9.12
CA GLN A 443 0.09 -15.21 9.72
C GLN A 443 0.19 -14.96 11.24
N ILE A 444 0.89 -15.83 11.95
CA ILE A 444 1.11 -15.75 13.40
C ILE A 444 2.61 -15.87 13.69
N SER A 445 3.17 -14.90 14.41
CA SER A 445 4.57 -14.90 14.81
C SER A 445 4.85 -15.87 15.98
N SER A 446 6.12 -16.16 16.23
CA SER A 446 6.59 -16.97 17.37
C SER A 446 7.77 -16.26 18.07
N PRO A 447 7.86 -16.24 19.42
CA PRO A 447 6.97 -16.89 20.38
C PRO A 447 5.74 -16.06 20.80
N SER A 448 5.70 -14.74 20.55
CA SER A 448 4.65 -13.85 21.09
C SER A 448 3.27 -14.05 20.45
N ARG A 449 3.15 -14.82 19.37
CA ARG A 449 1.90 -15.15 18.67
C ARG A 449 1.14 -13.90 18.15
N LEU A 450 1.88 -12.89 17.69
CA LEU A 450 1.30 -11.72 17.07
C LEU A 450 0.67 -12.09 15.71
N LEU A 451 -0.58 -11.67 15.48
CA LEU A 451 -1.21 -11.78 14.16
C LEU A 451 -0.69 -10.65 13.26
N TYR A 452 -0.25 -10.99 12.06
CA TYR A 452 0.14 -10.00 11.06
C TYR A 452 -0.37 -10.39 9.68
N ILE A 453 -0.47 -9.42 8.79
CA ILE A 453 -0.80 -9.63 7.40
C ILE A 453 0.47 -9.52 6.56
N ALA A 454 0.87 -10.65 5.96
CA ALA A 454 2.05 -10.74 5.10
C ALA A 454 1.77 -10.18 3.70
N GLU A 455 2.81 -9.88 2.95
CA GLU A 455 2.75 -9.62 1.52
C GLU A 455 2.96 -10.92 0.73
N MET A 456 2.70 -10.89 -0.58
CA MET A 456 2.94 -12.01 -1.48
C MET A 456 3.59 -11.54 -2.78
N GLN A 457 4.61 -12.28 -3.24
CA GLN A 457 5.25 -12.08 -4.53
C GLN A 457 5.33 -13.42 -5.27
N ASP A 458 4.78 -13.49 -6.47
CA ASP A 458 4.79 -14.70 -7.31
C ASP A 458 4.29 -15.97 -6.58
N GLY A 459 3.28 -15.81 -5.72
CA GLY A 459 2.69 -16.88 -4.92
C GLY A 459 3.48 -17.26 -3.65
N MET A 460 4.60 -16.59 -3.37
CA MET A 460 5.40 -16.80 -2.16
C MET A 460 5.14 -15.69 -1.14
N LEU A 461 4.96 -16.08 0.14
CA LEU A 461 4.81 -15.13 1.23
C LEU A 461 6.11 -14.37 1.50
N ILE A 462 5.96 -13.06 1.68
CA ILE A 462 6.98 -12.18 2.22
C ILE A 462 6.51 -11.79 3.61
N HIS A 463 7.23 -12.23 4.64
CA HIS A 463 6.88 -12.00 6.04
C HIS A 463 7.22 -10.58 6.48
N LYS A 464 6.62 -9.61 5.80
CA LYS A 464 6.73 -8.17 6.04
C LYS A 464 5.33 -7.60 6.21
N MET A 465 5.18 -6.62 7.08
CA MET A 465 3.95 -5.85 7.28
C MET A 465 4.31 -4.37 7.35
N ASP A 466 3.80 -3.57 6.42
CA ASP A 466 3.89 -2.12 6.47
C ASP A 466 3.04 -1.56 7.61
N HIS A 467 3.45 -0.41 8.17
CA HIS A 467 2.62 0.33 9.12
C HIS A 467 1.26 0.69 8.51
N LEU A 468 1.22 1.03 7.21
CA LEU A 468 -0.01 1.26 6.46
C LEU A 468 -1.03 0.15 6.63
N ALA A 469 -0.61 -1.12 6.61
CA ALA A 469 -1.50 -2.28 6.75
C ALA A 469 -2.23 -2.35 8.10
N CYS A 470 -1.91 -1.47 9.05
CA CYS A 470 -2.63 -1.38 10.33
C CYS A 470 -4.11 -1.00 10.15
N PHE A 471 -4.48 -0.30 9.07
CA PHE A 471 -5.90 0.00 8.76
C PHE A 471 -6.77 -1.26 8.68
N VAL A 472 -6.18 -2.42 8.35
CA VAL A 472 -6.89 -3.71 8.24
C VAL A 472 -7.62 -4.08 9.54
N GLY A 473 -7.05 -3.70 10.69
CA GLY A 473 -7.71 -3.86 11.99
C GLY A 473 -9.07 -3.15 12.03
N GLY A 474 -9.12 -1.89 11.62
CA GLY A 474 -10.34 -1.09 11.52
C GLY A 474 -11.32 -1.61 10.47
N MET A 475 -10.80 -1.94 9.29
CA MET A 475 -11.60 -2.48 8.18
C MET A 475 -12.29 -3.81 8.56
N PHE A 476 -11.57 -4.75 9.18
CA PHE A 476 -12.16 -6.03 9.59
C PHE A 476 -13.12 -5.87 10.78
N ALA A 477 -12.86 -4.94 11.70
CA ALA A 477 -13.81 -4.61 12.75
C ALA A 477 -15.13 -4.09 12.16
N MET A 478 -15.08 -3.19 11.18
CA MET A 478 -16.26 -2.69 10.46
C MET A 478 -16.94 -3.84 9.69
N ALA A 479 -16.20 -4.65 8.96
CA ALA A 479 -16.71 -5.76 8.16
C ALA A 479 -17.42 -6.82 9.03
N SER A 480 -17.00 -6.98 10.29
CA SER A 480 -17.57 -7.98 11.20
C SER A 480 -19.08 -7.82 11.39
N THR A 481 -19.61 -6.61 11.24
CA THR A 481 -21.05 -6.31 11.35
C THR A 481 -21.86 -6.70 10.10
N TYR A 482 -21.18 -7.01 9.00
CA TYR A 482 -21.77 -7.29 7.69
C TYR A 482 -21.39 -8.66 7.13
N SER A 483 -20.75 -9.50 7.92
CA SER A 483 -20.27 -10.81 7.50
C SER A 483 -20.84 -11.93 8.37
N THR A 484 -21.09 -13.09 7.76
CA THR A 484 -21.41 -14.34 8.50
C THR A 484 -20.23 -14.85 9.33
N GLN A 485 -19.01 -14.45 8.99
CA GLN A 485 -17.77 -14.73 9.73
C GLN A 485 -17.41 -13.61 10.72
N GLY A 486 -18.37 -12.77 11.13
CA GLY A 486 -18.12 -11.57 11.93
C GLY A 486 -17.31 -11.81 13.20
N ALA A 487 -17.53 -12.92 13.91
CA ALA A 487 -16.73 -13.26 15.10
C ALA A 487 -15.26 -13.54 14.76
N THR A 488 -14.97 -14.20 13.62
CA THR A 488 -13.59 -14.44 13.15
C THR A 488 -12.94 -13.13 12.74
N LEU A 489 -13.63 -12.29 11.97
CA LEU A 489 -13.11 -10.99 11.54
C LEU A 489 -12.78 -10.10 12.73
N MET A 490 -13.63 -10.05 13.75
CA MET A 490 -13.37 -9.27 14.96
C MET A 490 -12.14 -9.78 15.73
N LYS A 491 -11.90 -11.09 15.77
CA LYS A 491 -10.69 -11.66 16.40
C LYS A 491 -9.43 -11.28 15.63
N VAL A 492 -9.49 -11.36 14.29
CA VAL A 492 -8.36 -10.98 13.43
C VAL A 492 -8.10 -9.48 13.52
N ALA A 493 -9.16 -8.66 13.51
CA ALA A 493 -9.07 -7.22 13.72
C ALA A 493 -8.35 -6.87 15.02
N ALA A 494 -8.74 -7.51 16.12
CA ALA A 494 -8.10 -7.31 17.42
C ALA A 494 -6.62 -7.71 17.40
N GLY A 495 -6.30 -8.88 16.80
CA GLY A 495 -4.91 -9.36 16.72
C GLY A 495 -4.01 -8.48 15.87
N ILE A 496 -4.48 -8.00 14.69
CA ILE A 496 -3.74 -7.05 13.85
C ILE A 496 -3.53 -5.72 14.59
N THR A 497 -4.57 -5.19 15.24
CA THR A 497 -4.48 -3.95 16.03
C THR A 497 -3.48 -4.10 17.18
N GLU A 498 -3.44 -5.25 17.85
CA GLU A 498 -2.45 -5.55 18.88
C GLU A 498 -1.02 -5.56 18.32
N THR A 499 -0.81 -6.12 17.14
CA THR A 499 0.48 -6.10 16.45
C THR A 499 0.89 -4.66 16.13
N CYS A 500 -0.02 -3.84 15.63
CA CYS A 500 0.22 -2.42 15.37
C CYS A 500 0.58 -1.64 16.63
N TYR A 501 -0.09 -1.90 17.75
CA TYR A 501 0.32 -1.34 19.05
C TYR A 501 1.74 -1.79 19.44
N ASN A 502 2.10 -3.06 19.19
CA ASN A 502 3.44 -3.58 19.46
C ASN A 502 4.53 -2.93 18.58
N MET A 503 4.18 -2.41 17.37
CA MET A 503 5.11 -1.63 16.56
C MET A 503 5.56 -0.34 17.27
N TYR A 504 4.70 0.24 18.13
CA TYR A 504 5.05 1.40 18.96
C TYR A 504 5.70 0.98 20.28
N SER A 505 5.04 0.12 21.02
CA SER A 505 5.40 -0.19 22.41
C SER A 505 6.74 -0.92 22.56
N ARG A 506 7.21 -1.61 21.54
CA ARG A 506 8.51 -2.31 21.53
C ARG A 506 9.67 -1.42 21.10
N MET A 507 9.40 -0.22 20.60
CA MET A 507 10.47 0.71 20.19
C MET A 507 10.92 1.55 21.39
N PRO A 508 12.23 1.76 21.56
CA PRO A 508 12.75 2.62 22.64
C PRO A 508 12.23 4.06 22.57
N SER A 509 11.96 4.56 21.37
CA SER A 509 11.38 5.90 21.14
C SER A 509 9.88 5.97 21.42
N GLY A 510 9.17 4.82 21.49
CA GLY A 510 7.73 4.77 21.49
C GLY A 510 7.08 5.09 20.14
N LEU A 511 7.87 5.20 19.05
CA LEU A 511 7.40 5.47 17.70
C LEU A 511 7.55 4.25 16.82
N ALA A 512 6.50 3.95 16.03
CA ALA A 512 6.52 2.81 15.13
C ALA A 512 7.48 3.03 13.95
N PRO A 513 8.16 1.95 13.49
CA PRO A 513 8.89 1.97 12.24
C PRO A 513 7.92 1.98 11.05
N GLU A 514 8.41 2.31 9.86
CA GLU A 514 7.61 2.32 8.63
C GLU A 514 7.11 0.92 8.23
N PHE A 515 7.89 -0.11 8.52
CA PHE A 515 7.47 -1.50 8.39
C PHE A 515 8.17 -2.39 9.40
N VAL A 516 7.63 -3.59 9.57
CA VAL A 516 8.22 -4.65 10.38
C VAL A 516 8.36 -5.94 9.56
N THR A 517 9.32 -6.78 9.93
CA THR A 517 9.48 -8.13 9.39
C THR A 517 9.28 -9.18 10.45
N PHE A 518 8.95 -10.40 10.00
CA PHE A 518 8.72 -11.58 10.82
C PHE A 518 9.51 -12.77 10.25
N ASP A 519 10.78 -12.56 9.97
CA ASP A 519 11.65 -13.51 9.25
C ASP A 519 11.66 -14.87 9.94
N GLY A 520 11.41 -15.94 9.14
CA GLY A 520 11.31 -17.30 9.65
C GLY A 520 10.16 -17.54 10.64
N GLY A 521 9.12 -16.69 10.66
CA GLY A 521 8.02 -16.74 11.62
C GLY A 521 8.40 -16.25 13.01
N MET A 522 9.54 -15.56 13.14
CA MET A 522 10.01 -14.93 14.37
C MET A 522 9.13 -13.74 14.76
N ASP A 523 9.32 -13.25 15.98
CA ASP A 523 8.64 -12.04 16.42
C ASP A 523 9.08 -10.79 15.64
N LEU A 524 8.23 -9.77 15.76
CA LEU A 524 8.35 -8.45 15.16
C LEU A 524 9.78 -7.90 15.28
N GLN A 525 10.37 -7.60 14.12
CA GLN A 525 11.63 -6.90 13.96
C GLN A 525 11.37 -5.59 13.21
N ALA A 526 11.91 -4.48 13.73
CA ALA A 526 11.76 -3.18 13.10
C ALA A 526 12.56 -3.12 11.78
N GLY A 527 11.91 -2.68 10.72
CA GLY A 527 12.53 -2.38 9.44
C GLY A 527 13.08 -0.95 9.36
N ALA A 528 12.51 -0.08 8.53
CA ALA A 528 12.91 1.33 8.46
C ALA A 528 12.48 2.08 9.73
N LEU A 529 13.45 2.66 10.46
CA LEU A 529 13.24 3.21 11.80
C LEU A 529 12.67 4.63 11.84
N TYR A 530 12.37 5.24 10.70
CA TYR A 530 11.72 6.54 10.67
C TYR A 530 10.21 6.42 10.86
N ASN A 531 9.61 7.41 11.51
CA ASN A 531 8.17 7.55 11.68
C ASN A 531 7.70 8.81 10.94
N ILE A 532 6.74 8.67 10.03
CA ILE A 532 6.17 9.78 9.26
C ILE A 532 4.71 10.05 9.65
N GLN A 533 4.36 9.70 10.89
CA GLN A 533 3.07 10.00 11.52
C GLN A 533 1.85 9.41 10.79
N ARG A 534 2.00 8.22 10.23
CA ARG A 534 0.89 7.50 9.59
C ARG A 534 -0.21 7.21 10.60
N PRO A 535 -1.50 7.47 10.29
CA PRO A 535 -2.60 7.38 11.26
C PRO A 535 -3.24 5.99 11.36
N GLU A 536 -2.90 5.02 10.54
CA GLU A 536 -3.66 3.77 10.35
C GLU A 536 -3.73 2.91 11.64
N ALA A 537 -2.70 2.94 12.48
CA ALA A 537 -2.76 2.26 13.77
C ALA A 537 -3.74 2.93 14.72
N LEU A 538 -3.80 4.26 14.75
CA LEU A 538 -4.77 5.02 15.54
C LEU A 538 -6.19 4.82 15.01
N GLU A 539 -6.36 4.78 13.70
CA GLU A 539 -7.63 4.44 13.05
C GLU A 539 -8.12 3.06 13.50
N ALA A 540 -7.27 2.04 13.44
CA ALA A 540 -7.62 0.69 13.88
C ALA A 540 -8.03 0.66 15.35
N ILE A 541 -7.28 1.31 16.24
CA ILE A 541 -7.60 1.43 17.68
C ILE A 541 -8.94 2.15 17.88
N PHE A 542 -9.20 3.23 17.13
CA PHE A 542 -10.47 3.95 17.16
C PHE A 542 -11.65 3.06 16.78
N TYR A 543 -11.55 2.31 15.66
CA TYR A 543 -12.59 1.38 15.25
C TYR A 543 -12.78 0.26 16.28
N MET A 544 -11.71 -0.33 16.77
CA MET A 544 -11.80 -1.35 17.84
C MET A 544 -12.51 -0.82 19.07
N TRP A 545 -12.19 0.41 19.51
CA TRP A 545 -12.94 1.06 20.59
C TRP A 545 -14.43 1.21 20.26
N ARG A 546 -14.74 1.72 19.08
CA ARG A 546 -16.14 1.98 18.67
C ARG A 546 -16.98 0.70 18.59
N TYR A 547 -16.38 -0.41 18.21
CA TYR A 547 -17.10 -1.68 18.04
C TYR A 547 -17.10 -2.57 19.30
N THR A 548 -16.09 -2.47 20.16
CA THR A 548 -15.95 -3.37 21.32
C THR A 548 -16.12 -2.70 22.65
N HIS A 549 -15.83 -1.39 22.77
CA HIS A 549 -15.68 -0.65 24.01
C HIS A 549 -14.67 -1.29 24.98
N ASP A 550 -13.71 -2.06 24.48
CA ASP A 550 -12.64 -2.65 25.27
C ASP A 550 -11.71 -1.54 25.79
N GLN A 551 -11.53 -1.48 27.11
CA GLN A 551 -10.67 -0.49 27.76
C GLN A 551 -9.20 -0.56 27.29
N LYS A 552 -8.75 -1.68 26.76
CA LYS A 552 -7.42 -1.80 26.12
C LYS A 552 -7.23 -0.83 24.95
N CYS A 553 -8.32 -0.47 24.26
CA CYS A 553 -8.29 0.47 23.15
C CYS A 553 -8.28 1.94 23.60
N GLN A 554 -8.33 2.20 24.92
CA GLN A 554 -8.11 3.53 25.47
C GLN A 554 -6.67 3.61 25.99
N PRO A 555 -5.75 4.29 25.28
CA PRO A 555 -4.36 4.38 25.72
C PRO A 555 -4.30 5.07 27.09
N PRO A 556 -3.44 4.61 28.00
CA PRO A 556 -3.21 5.30 29.27
C PRO A 556 -2.72 6.73 28.98
N VAL A 557 -3.16 7.68 29.82
CA VAL A 557 -2.86 9.13 29.70
C VAL A 557 -1.36 9.43 29.48
N ALA A 558 -0.46 8.52 29.89
CA ALA A 558 0.97 8.65 29.71
C ALA A 558 1.43 8.50 28.24
N SER A 559 0.80 7.61 27.44
CA SER A 559 1.15 7.44 26.02
C SER A 559 0.60 8.59 25.16
N ALA A 560 -0.60 9.07 25.48
CA ALA A 560 -1.12 10.28 24.85
C ALA A 560 -0.28 11.54 25.17
N ARG A 561 0.42 11.56 26.31
CA ARG A 561 1.39 12.63 26.64
C ARG A 561 2.66 12.55 25.81
N LEU A 562 3.12 11.37 25.42
CA LEU A 562 4.27 11.22 24.53
C LEU A 562 3.98 11.76 23.14
N ASP A 563 2.80 11.45 22.57
CA ASP A 563 2.39 11.98 21.28
C ASP A 563 2.22 13.50 21.32
N VAL A 564 1.60 14.04 22.38
CA VAL A 564 1.44 15.50 22.56
C VAL A 564 2.75 16.20 22.95
N ALA A 565 3.66 15.55 23.68
CA ALA A 565 4.96 16.13 24.03
C ALA A 565 5.87 16.27 22.81
N MET A 566 5.85 15.29 21.88
CA MET A 566 6.59 15.38 20.60
C MET A 566 6.13 16.56 19.75
N TRP A 567 4.81 16.83 19.71
CA TRP A 567 4.28 17.98 18.99
C TRP A 567 4.66 19.33 19.63
N ARG A 568 5.04 19.33 20.92
CA ARG A 568 5.48 20.56 21.61
C ARG A 568 6.96 20.89 21.39
N GLU A 569 7.79 19.89 21.08
CA GLU A 569 9.24 20.10 20.87
C GLU A 569 9.61 20.33 19.40
N MET A 570 8.72 20.00 18.44
CA MET A 570 8.81 20.39 17.04
C MET A 570 8.17 21.76 16.80
#